data_cc146dacfc1c9ee970fb8d868eba9908
#
_entry.id   cc146dacfc1c9ee970fb8d868eba9908
#
_cell.length_a   1.000
_cell.length_b   1.000
_cell.length_c   1.000
_cell.angle_alpha   90.00
_cell.angle_beta   90.00
_cell.angle_gamma   90.00
#
_symmetry.space_group_name_H-M   'P 1'
#
loop_
_entity.id
_entity.type
_entity.pdbx_description
1 polymer ?
#
loop_
_entity_poly.entity_id
_entity_poly.type
_entity_poly.pdbx_seq_one_letter_code
_entity_poly.pdbx_strand_id
1 'polypeptide(L)'
;MKNKCILKNLLDENNFGILALIDPDHKNDDKLSEILDLVNRNNFLGILVGGSSIKDEFFEKRLSFLKNNTEKPIILFPGSSNQISPHADAILFTSLLSGRNPKYLISEQLKGVESIRKYNLNVVPTGYLLIGSN
;
A
#
# COMPACT_ATOMS: atom_id res chain seq x y z
N MET A 1 12.08 15.18 -14.26
CA MET A 1 10.84 14.43 -14.56
C MET A 1 9.80 14.82 -13.50
N LYS A 2 8.65 15.35 -13.91
CA LYS A 2 7.57 15.65 -12.99
C LYS A 2 7.01 14.33 -12.48
N ASN A 3 7.26 13.96 -11.23
CA ASN A 3 6.54 12.88 -10.56
C ASN A 3 5.07 13.33 -10.45
N LYS A 4 4.26 12.97 -11.42
CA LYS A 4 2.82 13.12 -11.29
C LYS A 4 2.41 12.21 -10.14
N CYS A 5 1.79 12.80 -9.11
CA CYS A 5 1.26 12.02 -7.99
C CYS A 5 0.32 10.94 -8.55
N ILE A 6 0.64 9.68 -8.31
CA ILE A 6 -0.11 8.54 -8.86
C ILE A 6 -1.60 8.64 -8.52
N LEU A 7 -1.94 9.07 -7.30
CA LEU A 7 -3.32 9.27 -6.89
C LEU A 7 -4.01 10.39 -7.66
N LYS A 8 -3.29 11.45 -8.05
CA LYS A 8 -3.88 12.52 -8.86
C LYS A 8 -4.21 12.04 -10.28
N ASN A 9 -3.44 11.11 -10.81
CA ASN A 9 -3.73 10.49 -12.10
C ASN A 9 -4.90 9.49 -12.01
N LEU A 10 -5.05 8.84 -10.86
CA LEU A 10 -6.12 7.88 -10.59
C LEU A 10 -7.45 8.58 -10.26
N LEU A 11 -7.38 9.76 -9.64
CA LEU A 11 -8.51 10.60 -9.28
C LEU A 11 -8.54 11.76 -10.26
N ASP A 12 -8.94 11.53 -11.48
CA ASP A 12 -9.23 12.62 -12.43
C ASP A 12 -10.35 13.51 -11.86
N GLU A 13 -10.30 14.82 -12.11
CA GLU A 13 -11.02 15.87 -11.37
C GLU A 13 -12.56 15.68 -11.26
N ASN A 14 -13.11 14.71 -11.97
CA ASN A 14 -14.53 14.37 -11.92
C ASN A 14 -14.82 12.89 -11.64
N ASN A 15 -13.82 12.08 -11.31
CA ASN A 15 -14.01 10.65 -11.13
C ASN A 15 -13.88 10.23 -9.67
N PHE A 16 -14.96 9.67 -9.20
CA PHE A 16 -15.01 8.86 -8.00
C PHE A 16 -14.45 7.47 -8.33
N GLY A 17 -13.60 6.91 -7.44
CA GLY A 17 -13.01 5.61 -7.66
C GLY A 17 -12.80 4.81 -6.38
N ILE A 18 -12.66 3.49 -6.52
CA ILE A 18 -12.47 2.54 -5.43
C ILE A 18 -11.11 1.88 -5.59
N LEU A 19 -10.37 1.75 -4.50
CA LEU A 19 -9.16 0.95 -4.38
C LEU A 19 -9.49 -0.36 -3.65
N ALA A 20 -8.98 -1.48 -4.14
CA ALA A 20 -9.09 -2.76 -3.46
C ALA A 20 -7.99 -2.89 -2.40
N LEU A 21 -8.34 -3.19 -1.15
CA LEU A 21 -7.34 -3.48 -0.12
C LEU A 21 -7.10 -4.99 -0.05
N ILE A 22 -5.85 -5.39 -0.27
CA ILE A 22 -5.39 -6.77 -0.11
C ILE A 22 -4.43 -6.82 1.08
N ASP A 23 -4.78 -7.66 2.06
CA ASP A 23 -3.89 -8.00 3.17
C ASP A 23 -2.97 -9.15 2.72
N PRO A 24 -1.65 -8.93 2.57
CA PRO A 24 -0.70 -9.94 2.09
C PRO A 24 -0.27 -10.91 3.20
N ASP A 25 -1.22 -11.42 3.95
CA ASP A 25 -1.05 -12.40 5.01
C ASP A 25 -1.12 -13.84 4.44
N HIS A 26 -0.39 -14.79 5.07
CA HIS A 26 -0.34 -16.20 4.67
C HIS A 26 -1.73 -16.87 4.61
N LYS A 27 -2.68 -16.44 5.44
CA LYS A 27 -4.06 -16.93 5.42
C LYS A 27 -4.80 -16.68 4.10
N ASN A 28 -4.27 -15.78 3.28
CA ASN A 28 -4.85 -15.40 1.99
C ASN A 28 -4.12 -16.04 0.80
N ASP A 29 -3.04 -16.81 1.01
CA ASP A 29 -2.20 -17.33 -0.08
C ASP A 29 -2.97 -18.18 -1.07
N ASP A 30 -3.83 -19.09 -0.58
CA ASP A 30 -4.63 -19.97 -1.41
C ASP A 30 -5.67 -19.22 -2.27
N LYS A 31 -6.05 -18.01 -1.87
CA LYS A 31 -7.08 -17.19 -2.52
C LYS A 31 -6.51 -15.98 -3.25
N LEU A 32 -5.22 -15.73 -3.14
CA LEU A 32 -4.62 -14.49 -3.66
C LEU A 32 -4.83 -14.34 -5.18
N SER A 33 -4.73 -15.43 -5.92
CA SER A 33 -4.99 -15.43 -7.37
C SER A 33 -6.45 -15.13 -7.68
N GLU A 34 -7.39 -15.75 -6.98
CA GLU A 34 -8.82 -15.52 -7.15
C GLU A 34 -9.21 -14.07 -6.81
N ILE A 35 -8.68 -13.55 -5.70
CA ILE A 35 -8.90 -12.15 -5.29
C ILE A 35 -8.36 -11.20 -6.37
N LEU A 36 -7.16 -11.46 -6.88
CA LEU A 36 -6.56 -10.62 -7.91
C LEU A 36 -7.37 -10.65 -9.23
N ASP A 37 -7.87 -11.80 -9.61
CA ASP A 37 -8.74 -11.95 -10.78
C ASP A 37 -10.04 -11.14 -10.63
N LEU A 38 -10.65 -11.17 -9.45
CA LEU A 38 -11.83 -10.34 -9.15
C LEU A 38 -11.51 -8.85 -9.23
N VAL A 39 -10.37 -8.43 -8.70
CA VAL A 39 -9.93 -7.03 -8.77
C VAL A 39 -9.66 -6.62 -10.22
N ASN A 40 -9.03 -7.46 -11.02
CA ASN A 40 -8.72 -7.18 -12.42
C ASN A 40 -9.97 -7.05 -13.30
N ARG A 41 -11.00 -7.88 -13.05
CA ARG A 41 -12.26 -7.86 -13.81
C ARG A 41 -13.21 -6.74 -13.42
N ASN A 42 -12.98 -6.10 -12.27
CA ASN A 42 -13.84 -5.04 -11.77
C ASN A 42 -13.19 -3.66 -11.88
N ASN A 43 -13.99 -2.62 -11.77
CA ASN A 43 -13.56 -1.23 -11.97
C ASN A 43 -12.87 -0.62 -10.74
N PHE A 44 -11.86 -1.32 -10.20
CA PHE A 44 -10.97 -0.74 -9.20
C PHE A 44 -9.90 0.13 -9.88
N LEU A 45 -9.57 1.27 -9.29
CA LEU A 45 -8.53 2.17 -9.79
C LEU A 45 -7.11 1.67 -9.48
N GLY A 46 -6.97 0.83 -8.47
CA GLY A 46 -5.69 0.29 -8.03
C GLY A 46 -5.84 -0.63 -6.84
N ILE A 47 -4.72 -1.13 -6.35
CA ILE A 47 -4.65 -2.07 -5.24
C ILE A 47 -3.87 -1.43 -4.11
N LEU A 48 -4.48 -1.35 -2.92
CA LEU A 48 -3.79 -1.08 -1.66
C LEU A 48 -3.28 -2.41 -1.09
N VAL A 49 -2.01 -2.47 -0.72
CA VAL A 49 -1.41 -3.66 -0.12
C VAL A 49 -0.81 -3.32 1.23
N GLY A 50 -1.29 -3.97 2.27
CA GLY A 50 -0.80 -3.77 3.63
C GLY A 50 -1.69 -4.39 4.68
N GLY A 51 -1.13 -4.59 5.86
CA GLY A 51 -1.82 -5.12 7.04
C GLY A 51 -1.10 -4.71 8.31
N SER A 52 -1.77 -4.83 9.45
CA SER A 52 -1.28 -4.31 10.74
C SER A 52 -0.03 -5.00 11.28
N SER A 53 0.21 -6.26 10.92
CA SER A 53 1.38 -7.02 11.39
C SER A 53 1.74 -8.16 10.44
N ILE A 54 2.44 -7.85 9.36
CA ILE A 54 3.02 -8.89 8.51
C ILE A 54 4.45 -9.14 9.01
N LYS A 55 4.73 -10.38 9.40
CA LYS A 55 6.06 -10.82 9.88
C LYS A 55 6.58 -12.01 9.09
N ASP A 56 6.09 -12.19 7.87
CA ASP A 56 6.34 -13.39 7.13
C ASP A 56 7.34 -13.10 5.99
N GLU A 57 8.21 -14.04 5.72
CA GLU A 57 9.25 -13.96 4.70
C GLU A 57 8.70 -13.97 3.26
N PHE A 58 7.42 -14.28 3.09
CA PHE A 58 6.78 -14.37 1.78
C PHE A 58 6.16 -13.05 1.30
N PHE A 59 6.27 -11.98 2.07
CA PHE A 59 5.73 -10.66 1.71
C PHE A 59 6.18 -10.21 0.31
N GLU A 60 7.49 -10.24 0.04
CA GLU A 60 8.05 -9.86 -1.26
C GLU A 60 7.57 -10.78 -2.39
N LYS A 61 7.43 -12.07 -2.13
CA LYS A 61 6.93 -13.03 -3.11
C LYS A 61 5.48 -12.74 -3.49
N ARG A 62 4.64 -12.39 -2.50
CA ARG A 62 3.24 -12.01 -2.75
C ARG A 62 3.14 -10.72 -3.56
N LEU A 63 3.94 -9.70 -3.23
CA LEU A 63 3.96 -8.46 -4.00
C LEU A 63 4.47 -8.66 -5.42
N SER A 64 5.52 -9.45 -5.61
CA SER A 64 5.99 -9.82 -6.93
C SER A 64 4.92 -10.54 -7.74
N PHE A 65 4.19 -11.47 -7.12
CA PHE A 65 3.06 -12.14 -7.76
C PHE A 65 1.97 -11.14 -8.19
N LEU A 66 1.55 -10.26 -7.30
CA LEU A 66 0.57 -9.22 -7.62
C LEU A 66 1.05 -8.36 -8.80
N LYS A 67 2.29 -7.87 -8.74
CA LYS A 67 2.86 -6.99 -9.77
C LYS A 67 2.92 -7.65 -11.15
N ASN A 68 3.20 -8.94 -11.20
CA ASN A 68 3.31 -9.68 -12.46
C ASN A 68 1.95 -10.09 -13.05
N ASN A 69 0.88 -9.98 -12.29
CA ASN A 69 -0.45 -10.46 -12.70
C ASN A 69 -1.52 -9.35 -12.71
N THR A 70 -1.12 -8.07 -12.65
CA THR A 70 -2.03 -6.92 -12.78
C THR A 70 -1.39 -5.75 -13.51
N GLU A 71 -2.17 -5.04 -14.29
CA GLU A 71 -1.81 -3.72 -14.85
C GLU A 71 -2.21 -2.57 -13.91
N LYS A 72 -2.96 -2.88 -12.85
CA LYS A 72 -3.40 -1.86 -11.88
C LYS A 72 -2.23 -1.42 -11.00
N PRO A 73 -2.15 -0.13 -10.65
CA PRO A 73 -1.10 0.35 -9.75
C PRO A 73 -1.23 -0.29 -8.37
N ILE A 74 -0.08 -0.69 -7.82
CA ILE A 74 0.06 -1.23 -6.46
C ILE A 74 0.58 -0.14 -5.54
N ILE A 75 -0.18 0.16 -4.51
CA ILE A 75 0.09 1.21 -3.53
C ILE A 75 0.24 0.55 -2.17
N LEU A 76 1.40 0.71 -1.55
CA LEU A 76 1.62 0.19 -0.20
C LEU A 76 0.83 1.00 0.83
N PHE A 77 0.17 0.28 1.72
CA PHE A 77 -0.45 0.82 2.94
C PHE A 77 0.19 0.14 4.16
N PRO A 78 1.46 0.49 4.48
CA PRO A 78 2.25 -0.27 5.43
C PRO A 78 1.84 -0.01 6.87
N GLY A 79 1.75 -1.08 7.66
CA GLY A 79 1.65 -1.01 9.12
C GLY A 79 3.01 -0.79 9.80
N SER A 80 4.12 -1.03 9.08
CA SER A 80 5.49 -0.80 9.56
C SER A 80 6.47 -0.63 8.41
N SER A 81 7.68 -0.15 8.71
CA SER A 81 8.77 0.03 7.74
C SER A 81 9.26 -1.27 7.07
N ASN A 82 8.92 -2.43 7.64
CA ASN A 82 9.24 -3.73 7.04
C ASN A 82 8.36 -4.08 5.83
N GLN A 83 7.29 -3.33 5.59
CA GLN A 83 6.35 -3.55 4.50
C GLN A 83 6.61 -2.59 3.32
N ILE A 84 7.87 -2.36 2.99
CA ILE A 84 8.27 -1.52 1.87
C ILE A 84 8.95 -2.39 0.83
N SER A 85 8.37 -2.46 -0.38
CA SER A 85 8.77 -3.38 -1.44
C SER A 85 9.07 -2.64 -2.75
N PRO A 86 10.07 -3.08 -3.52
CA PRO A 86 10.34 -2.56 -4.86
C PRO A 86 9.27 -2.93 -5.90
N HIS A 87 8.38 -3.87 -5.58
CA HIS A 87 7.32 -4.32 -6.47
C HIS A 87 6.07 -3.44 -6.45
N ALA A 88 6.09 -2.36 -5.66
CA ALA A 88 5.01 -1.39 -5.64
C ALA A 88 5.31 -0.15 -6.50
N ASP A 89 4.26 0.56 -6.89
CA ASP A 89 4.34 1.80 -7.67
C ASP A 89 4.35 3.03 -6.76
N ALA A 90 3.70 2.93 -5.61
CA ALA A 90 3.59 4.01 -4.64
C ALA A 90 3.49 3.51 -3.21
N ILE A 91 3.60 4.44 -2.27
CA ILE A 91 3.42 4.19 -0.84
C ILE A 91 2.60 5.31 -0.20
N LEU A 92 1.60 4.95 0.61
CA LEU A 92 0.99 5.87 1.55
C LEU A 92 1.98 6.11 2.69
N PHE A 93 2.58 7.29 2.72
CA PHE A 93 3.52 7.70 3.78
C PHE A 93 2.71 8.17 4.97
N THR A 94 2.23 7.21 5.76
CA THR A 94 1.21 7.41 6.79
C THR A 94 1.79 7.95 8.09
N SER A 95 1.06 8.89 8.71
CA SER A 95 1.22 9.28 10.11
C SER A 95 -0.09 9.03 10.85
N LEU A 96 -0.05 8.25 11.94
CA LEU A 96 -1.23 7.95 12.75
C LEU A 96 -1.58 9.15 13.64
N LEU A 97 -2.48 10.00 13.16
CA LEU A 97 -2.84 11.27 13.83
C LEU A 97 -3.72 11.08 15.09
N SER A 98 -4.42 9.96 15.19
CA SER A 98 -5.26 9.62 16.36
C SER A 98 -4.49 8.94 17.49
N GLY A 99 -3.21 8.60 17.28
CA GLY A 99 -2.37 7.92 18.26
C GLY A 99 -1.35 8.84 18.92
N ARG A 100 -0.89 8.48 20.14
CA ARG A 100 0.18 9.18 20.85
C ARG A 100 1.52 8.44 20.80
N ASN A 101 1.56 7.25 20.21
CA ASN A 101 2.78 6.47 20.12
C ASN A 101 3.68 7.05 19.02
N PRO A 102 4.87 7.59 19.35
CA PRO A 102 5.78 8.18 18.39
C PRO A 102 6.27 7.20 17.34
N LYS A 103 6.19 5.90 17.62
CA LYS A 103 6.49 4.85 16.63
C LYS A 103 5.71 5.06 15.33
N TYR A 104 4.42 5.31 15.43
CA TYR A 104 3.53 5.44 14.26
C TYR A 104 3.35 6.88 13.77
N LEU A 105 3.85 7.85 14.55
CA LEU A 105 3.84 9.26 14.17
C LEU A 105 5.08 9.66 13.37
N ILE A 106 6.26 9.11 13.72
CA ILE A 106 7.55 9.57 13.21
C ILE A 106 8.51 8.40 12.93
N SER A 107 8.65 7.43 13.85
CA SER A 107 9.78 6.50 13.82
C SER A 107 9.73 5.51 12.64
N GLU A 108 8.57 4.98 12.30
CA GLU A 108 8.43 4.06 11.18
C GLU A 108 8.67 4.77 9.84
N GLN A 109 8.26 6.03 9.74
CA GLN A 109 8.52 6.87 8.56
C GLN A 109 10.02 7.10 8.36
N LEU A 110 10.74 7.47 9.43
CA LEU A 110 12.20 7.66 9.36
C LEU A 110 12.94 6.39 8.95
N LYS A 111 12.57 5.24 9.51
CA LYS A 111 13.15 3.94 9.14
C LYS A 111 12.90 3.57 7.67
N GLY A 112 11.74 3.95 7.14
CA GLY A 112 11.34 3.61 5.78
C GLY A 112 11.97 4.47 4.69
N VAL A 113 12.45 5.67 5.01
CA VAL A 113 12.91 6.68 4.03
C VAL A 113 13.98 6.13 3.08
N GLU A 114 14.97 5.41 3.59
CA GLU A 114 16.05 4.86 2.77
C GLU A 114 15.53 3.87 1.72
N SER A 115 14.69 2.93 2.13
CA SER A 115 14.07 1.95 1.22
C SER A 115 13.17 2.62 0.19
N ILE A 116 12.37 3.60 0.60
CA ILE A 116 11.49 4.36 -0.30
C ILE A 116 12.30 5.05 -1.39
N ARG A 117 13.41 5.69 -1.02
CA ARG A 117 14.31 6.36 -1.98
C ARG A 117 15.02 5.35 -2.89
N LYS A 118 15.54 4.26 -2.32
CA LYS A 118 16.21 3.19 -3.06
C LYS A 118 15.31 2.57 -4.13
N TYR A 119 14.05 2.35 -3.80
CA TYR A 119 13.07 1.74 -4.71
C TYR A 119 12.35 2.76 -5.59
N ASN A 120 12.65 4.04 -5.43
CA ASN A 120 12.05 5.14 -6.20
C ASN A 120 10.52 5.12 -6.18
N LEU A 121 9.93 4.81 -5.01
CA LEU A 121 8.47 4.75 -4.85
C LEU A 121 7.85 6.14 -4.95
N ASN A 122 6.68 6.23 -5.56
CA ASN A 122 5.88 7.45 -5.55
C ASN A 122 5.29 7.64 -4.14
N VAL A 123 5.66 8.73 -3.46
CA VAL A 123 5.25 8.98 -2.07
C VAL A 123 3.95 9.77 -2.03
N VAL A 124 2.99 9.25 -1.29
CA VAL A 124 1.71 9.92 -1.00
C VAL A 124 1.66 10.27 0.49
N PRO A 125 1.91 11.54 0.87
CA PRO A 125 1.78 11.97 2.27
C PRO A 125 0.35 11.75 2.77
N THR A 126 0.19 11.01 3.88
CA THR A 126 -1.13 10.54 4.31
C THR A 126 -1.29 10.71 5.82
N GLY A 127 -2.30 11.46 6.24
CA GLY A 127 -2.78 11.46 7.61
C GLY A 127 -3.75 10.29 7.83
N TYR A 128 -3.49 9.46 8.83
CA TYR A 128 -4.33 8.31 9.16
C TYR A 128 -5.04 8.53 10.49
N LEU A 129 -6.36 8.47 10.45
CA LEU A 129 -7.21 8.60 11.63
C LEU A 129 -7.94 7.30 11.88
N LEU A 130 -7.74 6.74 13.06
CA LEU A 130 -8.51 5.60 13.55
C LEU A 130 -9.66 6.16 14.41
N ILE A 131 -10.88 5.95 13.98
CA ILE A 131 -12.09 6.38 14.67
C ILE A 131 -12.84 5.13 15.08
N GLY A 132 -13.02 4.92 16.36
CA GLY A 132 -13.72 3.77 16.89
C GLY A 132 -14.08 3.98 18.36
N SER A 133 -15.13 3.32 18.82
CA SER A 133 -15.42 3.17 20.25
C SER A 133 -14.53 2.08 20.84
N ASN A 134 -13.99 2.33 22.00
CA ASN A 134 -13.36 1.29 22.84
C ASN A 134 -14.38 0.21 23.20
#